data_8315ecd239b2b5e7b5a65602f5bddd70
#
_entry.id   8315ecd239b2b5e7b5a65602f5bddd70
#
_cell.length_a   1.000
_cell.length_b   1.000
_cell.length_c   1.000
_cell.angle_alpha   90.00
_cell.angle_beta   90.00
_cell.angle_gamma   90.00
#
_symmetry.space_group_name_H-M   'P 1'
#
loop_
_entity.id
_entity.type
_entity.pdbx_description
1 polymer ?
#
loop_
_entity_poly.entity_id
_entity_poly.type
_entity_poly.pdbx_seq_one_letter_code
_entity_poly.pdbx_strand_id
1 'polypeptide(L)'
;MCIRDSDVAYHKNKVDRKFDYLINILGADHAGYIKRISSSVEALSGKKDKLICKISQLVKLIKDNKPFKMSKRKGDYITVDDLIDEVGKDATRFIMLNRSSDAELDFDFDAVKEKSKDNPLYYVQYCYARISSVFRHINKDLNKEVETKNFDFEYSEDEIKILKKLSEWPKCIDISSTKLEPHRIPVYLYELASEFHSYWNLGKQQPEKRFINEQKEVPLDKLVFLKVISNVIKSGMDIVGVDTPSKM
;
A
#
# COMPACT_ATOMS: atom_id res chain seq x y z
N MET A 1 14.98 6.86 27.53
CA MET A 1 15.91 7.87 26.93
C MET A 1 15.52 9.24 27.44
N CYS A 2 16.42 9.97 28.07
CA CYS A 2 16.14 11.32 28.52
C CYS A 2 16.43 12.30 27.38
N ILE A 3 15.63 13.38 27.25
CA ILE A 3 16.03 14.51 26.42
C ILE A 3 17.33 15.04 27.02
N ARG A 4 18.40 14.90 26.26
CA ARG A 4 19.70 15.45 26.60
C ARG A 4 20.06 16.53 25.59
N ASP A 5 21.10 17.28 25.91
CA ASP A 5 21.58 18.38 25.07
C ASP A 5 21.74 17.96 23.59
N SER A 6 22.14 16.71 23.33
CA SER A 6 22.28 16.14 21.99
C SER A 6 20.96 16.09 21.21
N ASP A 7 19.83 15.75 21.86
CA ASP A 7 18.51 15.71 21.19
C ASP A 7 18.01 17.11 20.85
N VAL A 8 18.21 18.05 21.76
CA VAL A 8 17.87 19.47 21.52
C VAL A 8 18.73 20.03 20.39
N ALA A 9 20.04 19.77 20.38
CA ALA A 9 20.95 20.18 19.33
C ALA A 9 20.57 19.58 17.97
N TYR A 10 20.20 18.29 17.95
CA TYR A 10 19.76 17.60 16.75
C TYR A 10 18.47 18.22 16.16
N HIS A 11 17.49 18.55 17.03
CA HIS A 11 16.26 19.21 16.56
C HIS A 11 16.50 20.68 16.18
N LYS A 12 17.46 21.37 16.83
CA LYS A 12 17.91 22.70 16.38
C LYS A 12 18.43 22.62 14.95
N ASN A 13 19.27 21.65 14.63
CA ASN A 13 19.77 21.42 13.28
C ASN A 13 18.63 21.16 12.28
N LYS A 14 17.60 20.37 12.68
CA LYS A 14 16.42 20.16 11.84
C LYS A 14 15.65 21.47 11.58
N VAL A 15 15.47 22.30 12.58
CA VAL A 15 14.80 23.61 12.46
C VAL A 15 15.58 24.52 11.51
N ASP A 16 16.91 24.54 11.64
CA ASP A 16 17.78 25.38 10.82
C ASP A 16 17.76 25.02 9.32
N ARG A 17 17.40 23.78 8.97
CA ARG A 17 17.21 23.33 7.57
C ARG A 17 15.95 23.90 6.91
N LYS A 18 15.09 24.61 7.65
CA LYS A 18 13.93 25.36 7.16
C LYS A 18 12.86 24.54 6.42
N PHE A 19 12.74 23.26 6.69
CA PHE A 19 11.59 22.48 6.21
C PHE A 19 10.28 22.98 6.81
N ASP A 20 9.17 22.83 6.09
CA ASP A 20 7.84 23.25 6.58
C ASP A 20 7.39 22.42 7.76
N TYR A 21 7.58 21.13 7.72
CA TYR A 21 7.27 20.19 8.80
C TYR A 21 8.47 19.33 9.14
N LEU A 22 8.60 19.02 10.42
CA LEU A 22 9.53 18.02 10.92
C LEU A 22 8.72 16.81 11.39
N ILE A 23 9.06 15.63 10.90
CA ILE A 23 8.33 14.40 11.24
C ILE A 23 9.28 13.46 11.97
N ASN A 24 8.91 13.07 13.20
CA ASN A 24 9.58 12.01 13.95
C ASN A 24 8.71 10.76 13.97
N ILE A 25 9.28 9.62 13.58
CA ILE A 25 8.65 8.31 13.72
C ILE A 25 9.32 7.65 14.93
N LEU A 26 8.53 7.34 15.95
CA LEU A 26 8.99 6.84 17.24
C LEU A 26 8.32 5.50 17.57
N GLY A 27 9.05 4.60 18.21
CA GLY A 27 8.46 3.39 18.79
C GLY A 27 7.49 3.71 19.93
N ALA A 28 6.58 2.79 20.22
CA ALA A 28 5.55 2.97 21.26
C ALA A 28 6.11 3.25 22.66
N ASP A 29 7.31 2.75 22.96
CA ASP A 29 8.07 3.00 24.19
C ASP A 29 8.47 4.48 24.39
N HIS A 30 8.46 5.26 23.30
CA HIS A 30 8.76 6.69 23.33
C HIS A 30 7.53 7.61 23.44
N ALA A 31 6.31 7.07 23.59
CA ALA A 31 5.09 7.88 23.64
C ALA A 31 5.14 8.98 24.71
N GLY A 32 5.66 8.68 25.91
CA GLY A 32 5.83 9.65 26.99
C GLY A 32 6.85 10.77 26.73
N TYR A 33 7.65 10.64 25.68
CA TYR A 33 8.68 11.58 25.28
C TYR A 33 8.16 12.70 24.36
N ILE A 34 7.07 12.45 23.63
CA ILE A 34 6.56 13.34 22.57
C ILE A 34 6.34 14.77 23.08
N LYS A 35 5.64 14.93 24.20
CA LYS A 35 5.32 16.26 24.74
C LYS A 35 6.58 17.10 24.99
N ARG A 36 7.64 16.48 25.54
CA ARG A 36 8.88 17.16 25.84
C ARG A 36 9.61 17.64 24.60
N ILE A 37 9.75 16.76 23.59
CA ILE A 37 10.47 17.12 22.36
C ILE A 37 9.67 18.13 21.52
N SER A 38 8.34 18.04 21.48
CA SER A 38 7.48 19.01 20.80
C SER A 38 7.61 20.40 21.44
N SER A 39 7.59 20.49 22.78
CA SER A 39 7.82 21.78 23.48
C SER A 39 9.22 22.35 23.23
N SER A 40 10.23 21.49 23.16
CA SER A 40 11.60 21.93 22.85
C SER A 40 11.70 22.50 21.42
N VAL A 41 11.08 21.83 20.44
CA VAL A 41 11.05 22.30 19.04
C VAL A 41 10.22 23.57 18.90
N GLU A 42 9.11 23.71 19.62
CA GLU A 42 8.32 24.94 19.66
C GLU A 42 9.18 26.11 20.18
N ALA A 43 9.93 25.90 21.27
CA ALA A 43 10.82 26.93 21.82
C ALA A 43 11.95 27.29 20.84
N LEU A 44 12.53 26.34 20.11
CA LEU A 44 13.59 26.55 19.13
C LEU A 44 13.14 27.25 17.86
N SER A 45 11.90 26.94 17.40
CA SER A 45 11.38 27.43 16.12
C SER A 45 10.48 28.64 16.23
N GLY A 46 9.94 28.92 17.42
CA GLY A 46 8.87 29.92 17.64
C GLY A 46 7.52 29.51 17.00
N LYS A 47 7.37 28.27 16.54
CA LYS A 47 6.17 27.82 15.84
C LYS A 47 5.59 26.59 16.53
N LYS A 48 4.27 26.66 16.85
CA LYS A 48 3.49 25.48 17.24
C LYS A 48 3.40 24.50 16.09
N ASP A 49 3.25 23.24 16.42
CA ASP A 49 2.99 22.14 15.47
C ASP A 49 4.05 21.98 14.36
N LYS A 50 5.24 22.57 14.56
CA LYS A 50 6.38 22.41 13.66
C LYS A 50 6.88 20.96 13.61
N LEU A 51 6.77 20.25 14.74
CA LEU A 51 7.13 18.84 14.88
C LEU A 51 5.88 17.97 14.98
N ILE A 52 5.77 17.02 14.06
CA ILE A 52 4.77 15.97 14.08
C ILE A 52 5.44 14.68 14.55
N CYS A 53 4.92 14.09 15.62
CA CYS A 53 5.39 12.78 16.09
C CYS A 53 4.37 11.70 15.75
N LYS A 54 4.81 10.67 15.02
CA LYS A 54 4.03 9.46 14.75
C LYS A 54 4.60 8.31 15.59
N ILE A 55 3.71 7.58 16.24
CA ILE A 55 4.06 6.38 17.00
C ILE A 55 3.92 5.16 16.09
N SER A 56 4.89 4.28 16.15
CA SER A 56 4.82 2.95 15.53
C SER A 56 4.73 1.90 16.62
N GLN A 57 3.70 1.08 16.57
CA GLN A 57 3.51 -0.05 17.47
C GLN A 57 4.48 -1.19 17.17
N LEU A 58 4.55 -2.14 18.09
CA LEU A 58 5.41 -3.31 17.97
C LEU A 58 4.93 -4.23 16.85
N VAL A 59 5.90 -4.79 16.13
CA VAL A 59 5.69 -5.89 15.20
C VAL A 59 6.10 -7.17 15.90
N LYS A 60 5.16 -8.13 15.98
CA LYS A 60 5.41 -9.48 16.47
C LYS A 60 5.71 -10.38 15.29
N LEU A 61 6.86 -11.01 15.28
CA LEU A 61 7.22 -11.98 14.26
C LEU A 61 6.71 -13.35 14.64
N ILE A 62 6.03 -14.04 13.70
CA ILE A 62 5.51 -15.40 13.87
C ILE A 62 6.14 -16.27 12.79
N LYS A 63 6.70 -17.41 13.20
CA LYS A 63 7.28 -18.43 12.32
C LYS A 63 6.87 -19.80 12.81
N ASP A 64 6.46 -20.70 11.91
CA ASP A 64 5.95 -22.03 12.25
C ASP A 64 4.82 -21.99 13.31
N ASN A 65 3.90 -21.03 13.17
CA ASN A 65 2.80 -20.76 14.11
C ASN A 65 3.26 -20.45 15.56
N LYS A 66 4.49 -19.99 15.76
CA LYS A 66 5.03 -19.64 17.08
C LYS A 66 5.62 -18.22 17.07
N PRO A 67 5.42 -17.46 18.15
CA PRO A 67 6.08 -16.16 18.27
C PRO A 67 7.60 -16.31 18.27
N PHE A 68 8.27 -15.60 17.36
CA PHE A 68 9.72 -15.52 17.33
C PHE A 68 10.20 -14.51 18.36
N LYS A 69 10.83 -15.00 19.44
CA LYS A 69 11.33 -14.15 20.54
C LYS A 69 12.72 -13.65 20.20
N MET A 70 12.82 -12.38 19.85
CA MET A 70 14.12 -11.71 19.66
C MET A 70 14.79 -11.40 20.99
N SER A 71 16.08 -11.68 21.10
CA SER A 71 16.90 -11.34 22.26
C SER A 71 18.28 -10.82 21.84
N LYS A 72 18.47 -9.50 21.92
CA LYS A 72 19.80 -8.89 21.65
C LYS A 72 20.94 -9.47 22.50
N ARG A 73 20.63 -9.91 23.74
CA ARG A 73 21.64 -10.47 24.65
C ARG A 73 22.09 -11.87 24.25
N LYS A 74 21.24 -12.63 23.55
CA LYS A 74 21.54 -13.99 23.09
C LYS A 74 21.98 -14.04 21.63
N GLY A 75 21.97 -12.90 20.92
CA GLY A 75 22.25 -12.85 19.48
C GLY A 75 21.08 -13.30 18.60
N ASP A 76 19.94 -13.67 19.19
CA ASP A 76 18.76 -14.11 18.46
C ASP A 76 17.92 -12.88 18.06
N TYR A 77 18.22 -12.30 16.94
CA TYR A 77 17.41 -11.21 16.35
C TYR A 77 17.38 -11.36 14.82
N ILE A 78 16.28 -10.94 14.24
CA ILE A 78 16.10 -10.88 12.79
C ILE A 78 16.32 -9.42 12.38
N THR A 79 17.23 -9.20 11.45
CA THR A 79 17.44 -7.89 10.82
C THR A 79 16.38 -7.65 9.75
N VAL A 80 16.27 -6.40 9.26
CA VAL A 80 15.43 -6.08 8.11
C VAL A 80 15.92 -6.80 6.85
N ASP A 81 17.24 -6.96 6.71
CA ASP A 81 17.81 -7.68 5.58
C ASP A 81 17.44 -9.17 5.61
N ASP A 82 17.55 -9.83 6.78
CA ASP A 82 17.10 -11.21 6.95
C ASP A 82 15.62 -11.39 6.61
N LEU A 83 14.78 -10.41 7.00
CA LEU A 83 13.36 -10.42 6.67
C LEU A 83 13.12 -10.32 5.16
N ILE A 84 13.83 -9.40 4.49
CA ILE A 84 13.74 -9.20 3.04
C ILE A 84 14.25 -10.44 2.30
N ASP A 85 15.34 -11.05 2.75
CA ASP A 85 15.89 -12.26 2.16
C ASP A 85 14.92 -13.45 2.28
N GLU A 86 14.17 -13.53 3.38
CA GLU A 86 13.24 -14.64 3.61
C GLU A 86 11.89 -14.50 2.88
N VAL A 87 11.29 -13.31 2.85
CA VAL A 87 9.94 -13.10 2.30
C VAL A 87 9.90 -12.18 1.07
N GLY A 88 11.00 -11.54 0.76
CA GLY A 88 11.11 -10.58 -0.33
C GLY A 88 10.73 -9.14 0.08
N LYS A 89 11.27 -8.18 -0.67
CA LYS A 89 11.05 -6.73 -0.46
C LYS A 89 9.57 -6.36 -0.52
N ASP A 90 8.87 -6.85 -1.54
CA ASP A 90 7.47 -6.47 -1.81
C ASP A 90 6.55 -6.90 -0.68
N ALA A 91 6.69 -8.14 -0.23
CA ALA A 91 5.91 -8.69 0.86
C ALA A 91 6.19 -7.95 2.17
N THR A 92 7.46 -7.70 2.47
CA THR A 92 7.86 -6.93 3.65
C THR A 92 7.22 -5.55 3.64
N ARG A 93 7.36 -4.79 2.55
CA ARG A 93 6.83 -3.42 2.45
C ARG A 93 5.30 -3.38 2.52
N PHE A 94 4.64 -4.21 1.71
CA PHE A 94 3.18 -4.19 1.61
C PHE A 94 2.53 -4.57 2.94
N ILE A 95 2.97 -5.66 3.57
CA ILE A 95 2.38 -6.14 4.82
C ILE A 95 2.66 -5.17 5.97
N MET A 96 3.87 -4.62 6.07
CA MET A 96 4.19 -3.60 7.08
C MET A 96 3.35 -2.33 6.91
N LEU A 97 3.04 -1.94 5.67
CA LEU A 97 2.22 -0.77 5.37
C LEU A 97 0.71 -1.05 5.39
N ASN A 98 0.28 -2.30 5.36
CA ASN A 98 -1.14 -2.66 5.31
C ASN A 98 -1.88 -2.42 6.65
N ARG A 99 -1.20 -1.88 7.64
CA ARG A 99 -1.76 -1.60 8.96
C ARG A 99 -1.43 -0.19 9.43
N SER A 100 -2.34 0.39 10.21
CA SER A 100 -2.07 1.66 10.87
C SER A 100 -0.85 1.54 11.79
N SER A 101 -0.02 2.57 11.85
CA SER A 101 1.11 2.63 12.77
C SER A 101 0.70 2.50 14.25
N ASP A 102 -0.56 2.83 14.58
CA ASP A 102 -1.10 2.76 15.95
C ASP A 102 -1.54 1.33 16.35
N ALA A 103 -1.58 0.38 15.41
CA ALA A 103 -2.00 -0.99 15.67
C ALA A 103 -0.80 -1.93 15.67
N GLU A 104 -0.80 -2.89 16.61
CA GLU A 104 0.17 -3.98 16.61
C GLU A 104 0.02 -4.82 15.33
N LEU A 105 1.13 -5.31 14.80
CA LEU A 105 1.18 -6.17 13.64
C LEU A 105 1.77 -7.53 14.03
N ASP A 106 1.02 -8.58 13.76
CA ASP A 106 1.53 -9.95 13.75
C ASP A 106 2.02 -10.24 12.32
N PHE A 107 3.33 -10.32 12.14
CA PHE A 107 3.97 -10.63 10.87
C PHE A 107 4.26 -12.12 10.81
N ASP A 108 3.41 -12.86 10.13
CA ASP A 108 3.53 -14.30 9.95
C ASP A 108 4.25 -14.62 8.65
N PHE A 109 5.44 -15.21 8.73
CA PHE A 109 6.29 -15.56 7.59
C PHE A 109 5.63 -16.54 6.62
N ASP A 110 4.81 -17.45 7.13
CA ASP A 110 4.16 -18.47 6.30
C ASP A 110 2.97 -17.85 5.56
N ALA A 111 2.13 -17.10 6.26
CA ALA A 111 0.99 -16.40 5.67
C ALA A 111 1.41 -15.39 4.60
N VAL A 112 2.53 -14.68 4.81
CA VAL A 112 3.05 -13.69 3.86
C VAL A 112 3.54 -14.33 2.56
N LYS A 113 4.01 -15.58 2.58
CA LYS A 113 4.45 -16.33 1.41
C LYS A 113 3.31 -17.03 0.67
N GLU A 114 2.14 -17.13 1.29
CA GLU A 114 1.01 -17.86 0.72
C GLU A 114 0.44 -17.17 -0.52
N LYS A 115 0.20 -17.96 -1.57
CA LYS A 115 -0.43 -17.47 -2.82
C LYS A 115 -1.94 -17.68 -2.77
N SER A 116 -2.59 -17.00 -1.85
CA SER A 116 -4.02 -17.10 -1.62
C SER A 116 -4.69 -15.72 -1.57
N LYS A 117 -6.03 -15.73 -1.55
CA LYS A 117 -6.84 -14.51 -1.39
C LYS A 117 -6.64 -13.85 -0.02
N ASP A 118 -6.16 -14.60 0.97
CA ASP A 118 -5.95 -14.13 2.33
C ASP A 118 -4.62 -13.37 2.47
N ASN A 119 -3.73 -13.50 1.47
CA ASN A 119 -2.55 -12.66 1.35
C ASN A 119 -2.88 -11.39 0.54
N PRO A 120 -2.96 -10.21 1.18
CA PRO A 120 -3.41 -8.99 0.51
C PRO A 120 -2.45 -8.51 -0.58
N LEU A 121 -1.15 -8.72 -0.45
CA LEU A 121 -0.19 -8.43 -1.51
C LEU A 121 -0.46 -9.27 -2.76
N TYR A 122 -0.51 -10.58 -2.56
CA TYR A 122 -0.76 -11.51 -3.67
C TYR A 122 -2.07 -11.16 -4.39
N TYR A 123 -3.11 -10.83 -3.63
CA TYR A 123 -4.43 -10.53 -4.17
C TYR A 123 -4.44 -9.28 -5.06
N VAL A 124 -3.72 -8.23 -4.66
CA VAL A 124 -3.56 -7.01 -5.46
C VAL A 124 -2.68 -7.26 -6.69
N GLN A 125 -1.55 -7.93 -6.54
CA GLN A 125 -0.66 -8.27 -7.66
C GLN A 125 -1.37 -9.17 -8.68
N TYR A 126 -2.18 -10.12 -8.21
CA TYR A 126 -2.95 -11.00 -9.08
C TYR A 126 -4.04 -10.25 -9.87
N CYS A 127 -4.63 -9.18 -9.32
CA CYS A 127 -5.50 -8.28 -10.07
C CYS A 127 -4.76 -7.70 -11.28
N TYR A 128 -3.58 -7.12 -11.09
CA TYR A 128 -2.78 -6.55 -12.16
C TYR A 128 -2.33 -7.60 -13.18
N ALA A 129 -1.91 -8.77 -12.73
CA ALA A 129 -1.50 -9.88 -13.61
C ALA A 129 -2.66 -10.39 -14.49
N ARG A 130 -3.88 -10.48 -13.93
CA ARG A 130 -5.10 -10.81 -14.69
C ARG A 130 -5.38 -9.79 -15.79
N ILE A 131 -5.38 -8.50 -15.46
CA ILE A 131 -5.56 -7.44 -16.45
C ILE A 131 -4.50 -7.53 -17.53
N SER A 132 -3.23 -7.67 -17.15
CA SER A 132 -2.11 -7.85 -18.06
C SER A 132 -2.29 -9.06 -18.99
N SER A 133 -2.92 -10.13 -18.51
CA SER A 133 -3.19 -11.32 -19.34
C SER A 133 -4.22 -11.03 -20.45
N VAL A 134 -5.22 -10.19 -20.20
CA VAL A 134 -6.20 -9.76 -21.21
C VAL A 134 -5.52 -8.95 -22.30
N PHE A 135 -4.67 -8.00 -21.93
CA PHE A 135 -3.92 -7.19 -22.89
C PHE A 135 -2.96 -8.04 -23.74
N ARG A 136 -2.28 -9.00 -23.12
CA ARG A 136 -1.44 -9.96 -23.87
C ARG A 136 -2.25 -10.82 -24.85
N HIS A 137 -3.46 -11.21 -24.47
CA HIS A 137 -4.33 -12.00 -25.35
C HIS A 137 -4.61 -11.30 -26.68
N ILE A 138 -4.76 -9.99 -26.67
CA ILE A 138 -5.03 -9.17 -27.87
C ILE A 138 -3.75 -8.53 -28.43
N ASN A 139 -2.57 -8.98 -28.00
CA ASN A 139 -1.27 -8.45 -28.42
C ASN A 139 -1.14 -6.91 -28.24
N LYS A 140 -1.77 -6.35 -27.21
CA LYS A 140 -1.63 -4.94 -26.83
C LYS A 140 -0.75 -4.78 -25.61
N ASP A 141 -0.01 -3.66 -25.59
CA ASP A 141 0.81 -3.28 -24.43
C ASP A 141 -0.06 -2.53 -23.42
N LEU A 142 -0.14 -3.05 -22.19
CA LEU A 142 -0.88 -2.42 -21.11
C LEU A 142 -0.36 -1.02 -20.76
N ASN A 143 0.91 -0.73 -21.02
CA ASN A 143 1.51 0.58 -20.70
C ASN A 143 1.17 1.67 -21.73
N LYS A 144 0.68 1.30 -22.92
CA LYS A 144 0.26 2.25 -23.94
C LYS A 144 -1.13 2.79 -23.66
N GLU A 145 -1.41 3.98 -24.16
CA GLU A 145 -2.74 4.58 -24.10
C GLU A 145 -3.72 3.82 -24.99
N VAL A 146 -4.97 3.80 -24.58
CA VAL A 146 -6.09 3.27 -25.35
C VAL A 146 -6.79 4.46 -26.00
N GLU A 147 -6.88 4.48 -27.33
CA GLU A 147 -7.60 5.52 -28.05
C GLU A 147 -9.11 5.43 -27.76
N THR A 148 -9.68 6.52 -27.25
CA THR A 148 -11.09 6.60 -26.81
C THR A 148 -11.88 7.68 -27.55
N LYS A 149 -11.34 8.22 -28.65
CA LYS A 149 -12.01 9.29 -29.39
C LYS A 149 -13.33 8.81 -29.99
N ASN A 150 -14.40 9.57 -29.78
CA ASN A 150 -15.75 9.35 -30.34
C ASN A 150 -16.49 8.08 -29.90
N PHE A 151 -16.22 7.60 -28.69
CA PHE A 151 -16.96 6.48 -28.11
C PHE A 151 -17.85 6.95 -26.95
N ASP A 152 -19.08 6.52 -26.97
CA ASP A 152 -19.99 6.58 -25.83
C ASP A 152 -19.95 5.20 -25.15
N PHE A 153 -19.62 5.18 -23.86
CA PHE A 153 -19.43 3.95 -23.10
C PHE A 153 -20.64 3.72 -22.19
N GLU A 154 -21.28 2.58 -22.35
CA GLU A 154 -22.30 2.11 -21.42
C GLU A 154 -21.70 1.08 -20.47
N TYR A 155 -21.85 1.34 -19.17
CA TYR A 155 -21.36 0.46 -18.13
C TYR A 155 -22.52 -0.13 -17.32
N SER A 156 -22.42 -1.41 -17.00
CA SER A 156 -23.35 -2.10 -16.10
C SER A 156 -23.27 -1.56 -14.68
N GLU A 157 -24.29 -1.84 -13.85
CA GLU A 157 -24.28 -1.42 -12.43
C GLU A 157 -23.06 -1.95 -11.66
N ASP A 158 -22.61 -3.18 -11.93
CA ASP A 158 -21.44 -3.76 -11.30
C ASP A 158 -20.15 -3.02 -11.70
N GLU A 159 -20.05 -2.59 -12.97
CA GLU A 159 -18.90 -1.80 -13.45
C GLU A 159 -18.93 -0.38 -12.89
N ILE A 160 -20.12 0.24 -12.83
CA ILE A 160 -20.29 1.55 -12.22
C ILE A 160 -19.86 1.54 -10.75
N LYS A 161 -20.09 0.45 -10.03
CA LYS A 161 -19.63 0.29 -8.64
C LYS A 161 -18.10 0.40 -8.57
N ILE A 162 -17.38 -0.30 -9.45
CA ILE A 162 -15.91 -0.23 -9.50
C ILE A 162 -15.44 1.15 -9.96
N LEU A 163 -16.12 1.78 -10.93
CA LEU A 163 -15.78 3.14 -11.38
C LEU A 163 -15.96 4.17 -10.25
N LYS A 164 -16.99 4.03 -9.41
CA LYS A 164 -17.15 4.85 -8.20
C LYS A 164 -15.98 4.64 -7.24
N LYS A 165 -15.57 3.38 -7.02
CA LYS A 165 -14.38 3.09 -6.20
C LYS A 165 -13.12 3.73 -6.78
N LEU A 166 -12.92 3.66 -8.09
CA LEU A 166 -11.79 4.32 -8.77
C LEU A 166 -11.80 5.84 -8.59
N SER A 167 -12.97 6.48 -8.59
CA SER A 167 -13.10 7.92 -8.37
C SER A 167 -12.68 8.39 -6.97
N GLU A 168 -12.63 7.49 -5.99
CA GLU A 168 -12.15 7.77 -4.64
C GLU A 168 -10.61 7.85 -4.54
N TRP A 169 -9.88 7.38 -5.56
CA TRP A 169 -8.43 7.28 -5.53
C TRP A 169 -7.70 8.61 -5.22
N PRO A 170 -8.02 9.74 -5.88
CA PRO A 170 -7.38 11.02 -5.56
C PRO A 170 -7.59 11.43 -4.10
N LYS A 171 -8.80 11.21 -3.56
CA LYS A 171 -9.12 11.48 -2.16
C LYS A 171 -8.35 10.58 -1.21
N CYS A 172 -8.16 9.30 -1.56
CA CYS A 172 -7.35 8.36 -0.78
C CYS A 172 -5.91 8.88 -0.64
N ILE A 173 -5.29 9.33 -1.74
CA ILE A 173 -3.94 9.90 -1.73
C ILE A 173 -3.86 11.16 -0.88
N ASP A 174 -4.78 12.10 -1.09
CA ASP A 174 -4.81 13.35 -0.34
C ASP A 174 -4.90 13.11 1.17
N ILE A 175 -5.82 12.26 1.61
CA ILE A 175 -5.96 11.93 3.03
C ILE A 175 -4.73 11.19 3.56
N SER A 176 -4.17 10.25 2.78
CA SER A 176 -2.98 9.50 3.19
C SER A 176 -1.78 10.41 3.43
N SER A 177 -1.59 11.42 2.58
CA SER A 177 -0.48 12.36 2.69
C SER A 177 -0.72 13.39 3.80
N THR A 178 -1.91 14.00 3.87
CA THR A 178 -2.22 15.05 4.84
C THR A 178 -2.27 14.53 6.27
N LYS A 179 -2.76 13.31 6.47
CA LYS A 179 -2.82 12.66 7.79
C LYS A 179 -1.58 11.85 8.13
N LEU A 180 -0.64 11.69 7.18
CA LEU A 180 0.52 10.80 7.33
C LEU A 180 0.08 9.37 7.70
N GLU A 181 -0.87 8.84 6.93
CA GLU A 181 -1.47 7.52 7.13
C GLU A 181 -1.31 6.63 5.88
N PRO A 182 -0.08 6.18 5.58
CA PRO A 182 0.23 5.44 4.35
C PRO A 182 -0.53 4.11 4.24
N HIS A 183 -0.99 3.53 5.33
CA HIS A 183 -1.75 2.28 5.35
C HIS A 183 -3.07 2.35 4.56
N ARG A 184 -3.61 3.55 4.33
CA ARG A 184 -4.83 3.71 3.53
C ARG A 184 -4.65 3.24 2.09
N ILE A 185 -3.44 3.35 1.55
CA ILE A 185 -3.15 2.96 0.16
C ILE A 185 -3.25 1.45 -0.02
N PRO A 186 -2.51 0.59 0.70
CA PRO A 186 -2.67 -0.87 0.58
C PRO A 186 -4.10 -1.35 0.84
N VAL A 187 -4.78 -0.77 1.84
CA VAL A 187 -6.17 -1.12 2.15
C VAL A 187 -7.10 -0.79 0.96
N TYR A 188 -6.98 0.40 0.39
CA TYR A 188 -7.75 0.79 -0.78
C TYR A 188 -7.48 -0.12 -1.99
N LEU A 189 -6.22 -0.46 -2.24
CA LEU A 189 -5.84 -1.35 -3.34
C LEU A 189 -6.41 -2.75 -3.16
N TYR A 190 -6.41 -3.26 -1.94
CA TYR A 190 -7.02 -4.56 -1.63
C TYR A 190 -8.54 -4.55 -1.86
N GLU A 191 -9.23 -3.50 -1.42
CA GLU A 191 -10.67 -3.33 -1.65
C GLU A 191 -11.00 -3.25 -3.16
N LEU A 192 -10.23 -2.45 -3.92
CA LEU A 192 -10.39 -2.35 -5.37
C LEU A 192 -10.14 -3.69 -6.06
N ALA A 193 -9.08 -4.40 -5.67
CA ALA A 193 -8.79 -5.73 -6.20
C ALA A 193 -9.90 -6.74 -5.86
N SER A 194 -10.49 -6.64 -4.67
CA SER A 194 -11.61 -7.51 -4.25
C SER A 194 -12.85 -7.29 -5.11
N GLU A 195 -13.21 -6.03 -5.37
CA GLU A 195 -14.34 -5.71 -6.27
C GLU A 195 -14.07 -6.20 -7.70
N PHE A 196 -12.85 -5.98 -8.21
CA PHE A 196 -12.45 -6.48 -9.52
C PHE A 196 -12.52 -8.01 -9.61
N HIS A 197 -12.00 -8.73 -8.64
CA HIS A 197 -12.04 -10.20 -8.65
C HIS A 197 -13.47 -10.73 -8.52
N SER A 198 -14.32 -10.05 -7.77
CA SER A 198 -15.75 -10.37 -7.68
C SER A 198 -16.43 -10.22 -9.05
N TYR A 199 -16.21 -9.10 -9.71
CA TYR A 199 -16.71 -8.87 -11.08
C TYR A 199 -16.17 -9.91 -12.08
N TRP A 200 -14.88 -10.19 -12.05
CA TRP A 200 -14.24 -11.20 -12.90
C TRP A 200 -14.92 -12.57 -12.77
N ASN A 201 -15.27 -12.94 -11.55
CA ASN A 201 -15.92 -14.22 -11.29
C ASN A 201 -17.35 -14.28 -11.80
N LEU A 202 -18.08 -13.16 -11.90
CA LEU A 202 -19.42 -13.11 -12.52
C LEU A 202 -19.37 -13.60 -13.97
N GLY A 203 -18.31 -13.32 -14.71
CA GLY A 203 -18.14 -13.79 -16.09
C GLY A 203 -18.09 -15.32 -16.26
N LYS A 204 -18.00 -16.10 -15.17
CA LYS A 204 -18.15 -17.56 -15.21
C LYS A 204 -19.60 -17.98 -15.44
N GLN A 205 -20.55 -17.24 -14.87
CA GLN A 205 -21.98 -17.54 -14.93
C GLN A 205 -22.72 -16.65 -15.92
N GLN A 206 -22.19 -15.47 -16.20
CA GLN A 206 -22.77 -14.43 -17.06
C GLN A 206 -21.79 -14.11 -18.19
N PRO A 207 -21.89 -14.77 -19.35
CA PRO A 207 -20.94 -14.61 -20.47
C PRO A 207 -20.77 -13.17 -20.95
N GLU A 208 -21.81 -12.36 -20.88
CA GLU A 208 -21.82 -10.94 -21.26
C GLU A 208 -20.90 -10.07 -20.36
N LYS A 209 -20.57 -10.54 -19.17
CA LYS A 209 -19.65 -9.87 -18.25
C LYS A 209 -18.18 -10.28 -18.44
N ARG A 210 -17.91 -11.19 -19.38
CA ARG A 210 -16.53 -11.58 -19.69
C ARG A 210 -15.79 -10.43 -20.37
N PHE A 211 -14.53 -10.27 -20.04
CA PHE A 211 -13.66 -9.30 -20.70
C PHE A 211 -13.29 -9.74 -22.12
N ILE A 212 -13.20 -11.03 -22.35
CA ILE A 212 -12.93 -11.64 -23.68
C ILE A 212 -14.25 -12.28 -24.12
N ASN A 213 -14.77 -11.83 -25.23
CA ASN A 213 -16.02 -12.35 -25.81
C ASN A 213 -15.81 -13.71 -26.50
N GLU A 214 -16.87 -14.30 -27.04
CA GLU A 214 -16.85 -15.58 -27.74
C GLU A 214 -16.01 -15.54 -29.02
N GLN A 215 -15.89 -14.37 -29.65
CA GLN A 215 -15.05 -14.13 -30.83
C GLN A 215 -13.56 -13.95 -30.46
N LYS A 216 -13.19 -14.09 -29.18
CA LYS A 216 -11.85 -13.86 -28.62
C LYS A 216 -11.38 -12.41 -28.73
N GLU A 217 -12.30 -11.48 -28.80
CA GLU A 217 -12.04 -10.04 -28.81
C GLU A 217 -12.33 -9.43 -27.43
N VAL A 218 -11.75 -8.26 -27.18
CA VAL A 218 -12.02 -7.43 -25.99
C VAL A 218 -12.73 -6.17 -26.46
N PRO A 219 -14.00 -5.95 -26.10
CA PRO A 219 -14.70 -4.72 -26.39
C PRO A 219 -13.95 -3.49 -25.87
N LEU A 220 -14.07 -2.35 -26.55
CA LEU A 220 -13.29 -1.15 -26.23
C LEU A 220 -13.62 -0.60 -24.84
N ASP A 221 -14.89 -0.60 -24.44
CA ASP A 221 -15.34 -0.22 -23.09
C ASP A 221 -14.67 -1.06 -22.01
N LYS A 222 -14.63 -2.39 -22.20
CA LYS A 222 -13.93 -3.32 -21.29
C LYS A 222 -12.42 -3.06 -21.26
N LEU A 223 -11.83 -2.74 -22.41
CA LEU A 223 -10.40 -2.43 -22.49
C LEU A 223 -10.04 -1.17 -21.72
N VAL A 224 -10.85 -0.11 -21.88
CA VAL A 224 -10.68 1.15 -21.15
C VAL A 224 -10.89 0.93 -19.65
N PHE A 225 -11.93 0.21 -19.27
CA PHE A 225 -12.23 -0.14 -17.89
C PHE A 225 -11.05 -0.86 -17.22
N LEU A 226 -10.50 -1.89 -17.87
CA LEU A 226 -9.32 -2.61 -17.37
C LEU A 226 -8.09 -1.70 -17.27
N LYS A 227 -7.89 -0.84 -18.25
CA LYS A 227 -6.77 0.11 -18.26
C LYS A 227 -6.80 1.06 -17.07
N VAL A 228 -7.97 1.62 -16.76
CA VAL A 228 -8.12 2.55 -15.63
C VAL A 228 -7.85 1.83 -14.30
N ILE A 229 -8.38 0.63 -14.12
CA ILE A 229 -8.10 -0.19 -12.93
C ILE A 229 -6.59 -0.44 -12.81
N SER A 230 -5.94 -0.87 -13.88
CA SER A 230 -4.49 -1.16 -13.87
C SER A 230 -3.65 0.06 -13.53
N ASN A 231 -4.04 1.25 -14.01
CA ASN A 231 -3.34 2.49 -13.73
C ASN A 231 -3.40 2.85 -12.24
N VAL A 232 -4.57 2.69 -11.61
CA VAL A 232 -4.73 2.95 -10.17
C VAL A 232 -3.97 1.93 -9.33
N ILE A 233 -4.07 0.64 -9.67
CA ILE A 233 -3.29 -0.42 -8.98
C ILE A 233 -1.79 -0.12 -9.09
N LYS A 234 -1.30 0.15 -10.30
CA LYS A 234 0.12 0.46 -10.51
C LYS A 234 0.55 1.71 -9.75
N SER A 235 -0.22 2.80 -9.83
CA SER A 235 0.07 4.04 -9.12
C SER A 235 0.18 3.82 -7.61
N GLY A 236 -0.74 3.08 -7.02
CA GLY A 236 -0.70 2.80 -5.59
C GLY A 236 0.45 1.90 -5.17
N MET A 237 0.74 0.88 -5.96
CA MET A 237 1.88 -0.02 -5.73
C MET A 237 3.22 0.73 -5.87
N ASP A 238 3.37 1.61 -6.86
CA ASP A 238 4.55 2.46 -7.03
C ASP A 238 4.76 3.38 -5.81
N ILE A 239 3.69 4.00 -5.27
CA ILE A 239 3.75 4.84 -4.06
C ILE A 239 4.27 4.05 -2.85
N VAL A 240 3.81 2.82 -2.66
CA VAL A 240 4.27 1.98 -1.55
C VAL A 240 5.59 1.26 -1.84
N GLY A 241 6.15 1.42 -3.04
CA GLY A 241 7.43 0.87 -3.46
C GLY A 241 7.41 -0.64 -3.64
N VAL A 242 6.32 -1.17 -4.22
CA VAL A 242 6.03 -2.58 -4.46
C VAL A 242 5.80 -2.81 -5.95
N ASP A 243 6.33 -3.89 -6.49
CA ASP A 243 6.25 -4.20 -7.91
C ASP A 243 4.87 -4.76 -8.33
N THR A 244 4.51 -4.52 -9.60
CA THR A 244 3.30 -5.05 -10.23
C THR A 244 3.68 -6.05 -11.33
N PRO A 245 3.89 -7.34 -11.00
CA PRO A 245 4.28 -8.34 -11.99
C PRO A 245 3.16 -8.54 -13.01
N SER A 246 3.50 -8.56 -14.28
CA SER A 246 2.54 -8.82 -15.37
C SER A 246 2.13 -10.29 -15.48
N LYS A 247 2.89 -11.20 -14.84
CA LYS A 247 2.65 -12.66 -14.78
C LYS A 247 2.88 -13.14 -13.34
N MET A 248 2.04 -14.03 -12.89
CA MET A 248 2.15 -14.71 -11.60
C MET A 248 1.84 -16.20 -11.74
#